data_7505fa51fb6e830655fa312b785a8ed1
#
_entry.id   7505fa51fb6e830655fa312b785a8ed1
#
_cell.length_a   1.000
_cell.length_b   1.000
_cell.length_c   1.000
_cell.angle_alpha   90.00
_cell.angle_beta   90.00
_cell.angle_gamma   90.00
#
_symmetry.space_group_name_H-M   'P 1'
#
loop_
_entity.id
_entity.type
_entity.pdbx_description
1 polymer ?
#
loop_
_entity_poly.entity_id
_entity_poly.type
_entity_poly.pdbx_seq_one_letter_code
_entity_poly.pdbx_strand_id
1 'polypeptide(L)'
;MSRHGGTGQEHDAVPPSFARAIESIRAANLRSEVRIEETPAPQRLSPYAVALQATVILDPQSDDEAASGRFVLLYDPAGQEPWDGTYRIVSFAKGTVEMDIAGDPMLTEVAWSWLVEALYDHDARFHAESGTVTRTSSQAFGAIGDRSPQGDVEIRASWTPDGDDIGAHVEAWADVLTQIAGLPPLPAGVATLSTTRRR
;
A
#
# COMPACT_ATOMS: atom_id res chain seq x y z
N MET A 1 41.19 36.17 -21.98
CA MET A 1 39.73 36.40 -21.78
C MET A 1 39.01 35.10 -22.03
N SER A 2 38.86 34.29 -20.99
CA SER A 2 38.15 33.01 -21.05
C SER A 2 36.83 33.15 -20.30
N ARG A 3 35.73 32.99 -21.03
CA ARG A 3 34.38 32.96 -20.46
C ARG A 3 34.10 31.54 -19.95
N HIS A 4 34.01 31.41 -18.65
CA HIS A 4 33.42 30.22 -18.01
C HIS A 4 31.91 30.28 -18.22
N GLY A 5 31.42 29.37 -19.04
CA GLY A 5 29.98 29.06 -19.10
C GLY A 5 29.62 28.29 -17.85
N GLY A 6 28.82 28.91 -16.97
CA GLY A 6 28.18 28.22 -15.87
C GLY A 6 27.09 27.29 -16.43
N THR A 7 27.28 25.99 -16.29
CA THR A 7 26.21 25.00 -16.42
C THR A 7 25.31 25.16 -15.21
N GLY A 8 24.21 25.91 -15.40
CA GLY A 8 23.10 25.90 -14.46
C GLY A 8 22.57 24.44 -14.36
N GLN A 9 22.52 23.91 -13.17
CA GLN A 9 21.70 22.71 -12.89
C GLN A 9 20.27 23.09 -13.23
N GLU A 10 19.78 22.61 -14.37
CA GLU A 10 18.35 22.51 -14.61
C GLU A 10 17.79 21.65 -13.46
N HIS A 11 16.99 22.25 -12.60
CA HIS A 11 16.12 21.53 -11.73
C HIS A 11 15.21 20.73 -12.66
N ASP A 12 15.45 19.42 -12.76
CA ASP A 12 14.62 18.51 -13.54
C ASP A 12 13.18 18.68 -13.05
N ALA A 13 12.38 19.31 -13.89
CA ALA A 13 10.96 19.47 -13.60
C ALA A 13 10.33 18.09 -13.48
N VAL A 14 9.51 17.89 -12.45
CA VAL A 14 8.79 16.62 -12.24
C VAL A 14 8.06 16.24 -13.52
N PRO A 15 8.28 15.03 -14.07
CA PRO A 15 7.62 14.60 -15.31
C PRO A 15 6.09 14.68 -15.20
N PRO A 16 5.40 15.18 -16.25
CA PRO A 16 3.94 15.34 -16.19
C PRO A 16 3.17 14.07 -15.86
N SER A 17 3.64 12.91 -16.32
CA SER A 17 3.05 11.60 -15.98
C SER A 17 3.17 11.30 -14.49
N PHE A 18 4.33 11.54 -13.89
CA PHE A 18 4.53 11.34 -12.46
C PHE A 18 3.71 12.36 -11.63
N ALA A 19 3.58 13.60 -12.10
CA ALA A 19 2.71 14.59 -11.45
C ALA A 19 1.24 14.13 -11.43
N ARG A 20 0.72 13.61 -12.56
CA ARG A 20 -0.65 13.04 -12.62
C ARG A 20 -0.81 11.85 -11.69
N ALA A 21 0.19 10.97 -11.60
CA ALA A 21 0.20 9.85 -10.67
C ALA A 21 0.08 10.32 -9.21
N ILE A 22 0.81 11.36 -8.82
CA ILE A 22 0.71 11.96 -7.49
C ILE A 22 -0.67 12.59 -7.26
N GLU A 23 -1.24 13.26 -8.25
CA GLU A 23 -2.59 13.84 -8.16
C GLU A 23 -3.65 12.74 -7.99
N SER A 24 -3.58 11.64 -8.73
CA SER A 24 -4.50 10.50 -8.57
C SER A 24 -4.39 9.86 -7.18
N ILE A 25 -3.17 9.69 -6.65
CA ILE A 25 -2.96 9.22 -5.27
C ILE A 25 -3.67 10.13 -4.25
N ARG A 26 -3.54 11.45 -4.41
CA ARG A 26 -4.18 12.42 -3.50
C ARG A 26 -5.70 12.46 -3.61
N ALA A 27 -6.22 12.06 -4.76
CA ALA A 27 -7.65 11.97 -5.02
C ALA A 27 -8.28 10.64 -4.57
N ALA A 28 -7.47 9.65 -4.16
CA ALA A 28 -7.94 8.34 -3.73
C ALA A 28 -8.96 8.45 -2.59
N ASN A 29 -10.06 7.70 -2.72
CA ASN A 29 -11.16 7.69 -1.75
C ASN A 29 -10.99 6.52 -0.80
N LEU A 30 -10.56 6.78 0.43
CA LEU A 30 -10.27 5.76 1.43
C LEU A 30 -11.36 5.70 2.49
N ARG A 31 -11.50 4.54 3.13
CA ARG A 31 -12.37 4.35 4.30
C ARG A 31 -11.88 5.21 5.47
N SER A 32 -12.81 5.64 6.32
CA SER A 32 -12.51 6.47 7.50
C SER A 32 -11.58 5.81 8.52
N GLU A 33 -11.53 4.48 8.54
CA GLU A 33 -10.68 3.67 9.39
C GLU A 33 -9.21 3.65 8.92
N VAL A 34 -8.96 4.01 7.66
CA VAL A 34 -7.61 4.06 7.07
C VAL A 34 -7.03 5.45 7.23
N ARG A 35 -5.95 5.56 7.97
CA ARG A 35 -5.11 6.77 8.05
C ARG A 35 -3.91 6.58 7.14
N ILE A 36 -3.67 7.56 6.25
CA ILE A 36 -2.56 7.52 5.32
C ILE A 36 -1.70 8.77 5.45
N GLU A 37 -0.39 8.61 5.36
CA GLU A 37 0.59 9.70 5.40
C GLU A 37 1.71 9.46 4.38
N GLU A 38 2.24 10.54 3.84
CA GLU A 38 3.41 10.48 2.99
C GLU A 38 4.67 10.35 3.87
N THR A 39 5.56 9.44 3.50
CA THR A 39 6.81 9.16 4.22
C THR A 39 8.00 9.30 3.29
N PRO A 40 9.23 9.42 3.83
CA PRO A 40 10.43 9.48 2.98
C PRO A 40 10.52 8.30 2.02
N ALA A 41 10.57 8.60 0.72
CA ALA A 41 10.67 7.61 -0.33
C ALA A 41 12.13 7.10 -0.48
N PRO A 42 12.34 5.87 -0.98
CA PRO A 42 13.66 5.34 -1.29
C PRO A 42 14.31 6.14 -2.43
N GLN A 43 15.52 6.68 -2.20
CA GLN A 43 16.18 7.60 -3.14
C GLN A 43 17.07 6.92 -4.20
N ARG A 44 17.22 5.57 -4.15
CA ARG A 44 18.20 4.86 -5.00
C ARG A 44 17.59 3.83 -5.92
N LEU A 45 16.26 3.68 -5.92
CA LEU A 45 15.58 2.64 -6.70
C LEU A 45 15.09 3.14 -8.05
N SER A 46 14.80 4.44 -8.15
CA SER A 46 14.32 5.09 -9.37
C SER A 46 14.60 6.59 -9.32
N PRO A 47 14.56 7.29 -10.46
CA PRO A 47 14.70 8.75 -10.49
C PRO A 47 13.62 9.49 -9.71
N TYR A 48 12.39 8.95 -9.69
CA TYR A 48 11.25 9.53 -8.97
C TYR A 48 10.56 8.45 -8.14
N ALA A 49 10.19 8.81 -6.92
CA ALA A 49 9.48 7.91 -6.03
C ALA A 49 8.59 8.68 -5.04
N VAL A 50 7.49 8.08 -4.64
CA VAL A 50 6.68 8.50 -3.50
C VAL A 50 6.40 7.29 -2.62
N ALA A 51 6.36 7.49 -1.31
CA ALA A 51 6.06 6.45 -0.36
C ALA A 51 4.96 6.90 0.59
N LEU A 52 4.02 6.00 0.84
CA LEU A 52 2.90 6.17 1.74
C LEU A 52 2.99 5.12 2.84
N GLN A 53 2.61 5.50 4.03
CA GLN A 53 2.31 4.59 5.12
C GLN A 53 0.83 4.69 5.45
N ALA A 54 0.19 3.54 5.69
CA ALA A 54 -1.18 3.50 6.16
C ALA A 54 -1.30 2.66 7.42
N THR A 55 -2.26 3.04 8.27
CA THR A 55 -2.70 2.29 9.44
C THR A 55 -4.21 2.18 9.44
N VAL A 56 -4.72 1.04 9.90
CA VAL A 56 -6.15 0.81 10.12
C VAL A 56 -6.42 0.86 11.60
N ILE A 57 -7.31 1.76 12.01
CA ILE A 57 -7.72 1.96 13.39
C ILE A 57 -9.21 1.70 13.49
N LEU A 58 -9.57 0.64 14.23
CA LEU A 58 -10.96 0.20 14.38
C LEU A 58 -11.75 1.03 15.40
N ASP A 59 -11.08 1.44 16.48
CA ASP A 59 -11.66 2.33 17.50
C ASP A 59 -10.97 3.70 17.45
N PRO A 60 -11.69 4.77 17.04
CA PRO A 60 -11.12 6.12 17.00
C PRO A 60 -10.62 6.65 18.35
N GLN A 61 -10.98 6.01 19.47
CA GLN A 61 -10.56 6.37 20.82
C GLN A 61 -9.34 5.55 21.28
N SER A 62 -8.95 4.54 20.52
CA SER A 62 -7.74 3.74 20.72
C SER A 62 -6.66 4.15 19.71
N ASP A 63 -5.41 4.05 20.14
CA ASP A 63 -4.26 4.17 19.23
C ASP A 63 -3.81 2.78 18.71
N ASP A 64 -4.59 1.72 18.95
CA ASP A 64 -4.26 0.36 18.55
C ASP A 64 -4.42 0.21 17.03
N GLU A 65 -3.33 -0.14 16.38
CA GLU A 65 -3.28 -0.43 14.94
C GLU A 65 -3.69 -1.89 14.68
N ALA A 66 -4.84 -2.09 14.03
CA ALA A 66 -5.31 -3.42 13.63
C ALA A 66 -4.54 -3.98 12.42
N ALA A 67 -4.18 -3.09 11.50
CA ALA A 67 -3.32 -3.40 10.37
C ALA A 67 -2.48 -2.17 10.00
N SER A 68 -1.34 -2.42 9.36
CA SER A 68 -0.48 -1.35 8.85
C SER A 68 0.19 -1.78 7.54
N GLY A 69 0.61 -0.80 6.76
CA GLY A 69 1.25 -1.09 5.50
C GLY A 69 2.07 0.07 4.95
N ARG A 70 2.83 -0.25 3.91
CA ARG A 70 3.62 0.71 3.15
C ARG A 70 3.38 0.50 1.67
N PHE A 71 3.17 1.60 0.96
CA PHE A 71 3.01 1.64 -0.49
C PHE A 71 4.08 2.54 -1.08
N VAL A 72 4.82 2.06 -2.06
CA VAL A 72 5.88 2.82 -2.73
C VAL A 72 5.61 2.78 -4.22
N LEU A 73 5.42 3.95 -4.81
CA LEU A 73 5.43 4.12 -6.26
C LEU A 73 6.83 4.52 -6.69
N LEU A 74 7.39 3.78 -7.61
CA LEU A 74 8.65 4.06 -8.29
C LEU A 74 8.33 4.47 -9.74
N TYR A 75 9.05 5.46 -10.26
CA TYR A 75 8.92 5.89 -11.65
C TYR A 75 10.27 6.17 -12.29
N ASP A 76 10.48 5.56 -13.45
CA ASP A 76 11.63 5.79 -14.31
C ASP A 76 11.11 6.05 -15.74
N PRO A 77 11.24 7.29 -16.27
CA PRO A 77 10.74 7.61 -17.60
C PRO A 77 11.43 6.82 -18.71
N ALA A 78 12.64 6.30 -18.46
CA ALA A 78 13.35 5.44 -19.42
C ALA A 78 12.81 4.00 -19.45
N GLY A 79 12.01 3.62 -18.43
CA GLY A 79 11.57 2.26 -18.21
C GLY A 79 12.67 1.38 -17.65
N GLN A 80 12.27 0.29 -17.01
CA GLN A 80 13.19 -0.71 -16.50
C GLN A 80 12.73 -2.10 -16.96
N GLU A 81 13.63 -2.88 -17.55
CA GLU A 81 13.33 -4.23 -18.05
C GLU A 81 12.69 -5.13 -16.95
N PRO A 82 13.17 -5.17 -15.69
CA PRO A 82 12.56 -5.98 -14.65
C PRO A 82 11.14 -5.55 -14.25
N TRP A 83 10.73 -4.32 -14.61
CA TRP A 83 9.38 -3.82 -14.31
C TRP A 83 8.40 -4.07 -15.44
N ASP A 84 8.92 -4.32 -16.65
CA ASP A 84 8.13 -4.35 -17.89
C ASP A 84 7.33 -3.05 -18.08
N GLY A 85 7.92 -1.90 -17.68
CA GLY A 85 7.27 -0.60 -17.73
C GLY A 85 8.08 0.54 -17.12
N THR A 86 7.44 1.71 -17.05
CA THR A 86 8.03 2.94 -16.48
C THR A 86 7.70 3.13 -15.01
N TYR A 87 6.66 2.47 -14.51
CA TYR A 87 6.24 2.47 -13.12
C TYR A 87 6.49 1.11 -12.46
N ARG A 88 6.68 1.13 -11.14
CA ARG A 88 6.61 -0.08 -10.31
C ARG A 88 6.00 0.29 -8.97
N ILE A 89 5.01 -0.47 -8.54
CA ILE A 89 4.47 -0.41 -7.20
C ILE A 89 5.10 -1.51 -6.37
N VAL A 90 5.52 -1.16 -5.16
CA VAL A 90 5.99 -2.10 -4.13
C VAL A 90 5.15 -1.87 -2.90
N SER A 91 4.48 -2.91 -2.43
CA SER A 91 3.57 -2.82 -1.29
C SER A 91 3.94 -3.81 -0.18
N PHE A 92 3.61 -3.39 1.01
CA PHE A 92 3.66 -4.17 2.23
C PHE A 92 2.35 -3.97 2.98
N ALA A 93 1.76 -5.05 3.47
CA ALA A 93 0.58 -5.02 4.32
C ALA A 93 0.74 -6.08 5.43
N LYS A 94 0.43 -5.71 6.66
CA LYS A 94 0.54 -6.60 7.82
C LYS A 94 -0.57 -6.29 8.82
N GLY A 95 -1.05 -7.33 9.51
CA GLY A 95 -1.93 -7.18 10.66
C GLY A 95 -2.08 -8.47 11.44
N THR A 96 -2.70 -8.34 12.60
CA THR A 96 -3.02 -9.47 13.47
C THR A 96 -4.35 -10.09 13.04
N VAL A 97 -4.38 -11.41 12.96
CA VAL A 97 -5.57 -12.20 12.64
C VAL A 97 -5.89 -13.16 13.77
N GLU A 98 -7.13 -13.64 13.83
CA GLU A 98 -7.52 -14.64 14.81
C GLU A 98 -6.70 -15.93 14.63
N MET A 99 -6.46 -16.64 15.75
CA MET A 99 -5.61 -17.83 15.75
C MET A 99 -6.13 -18.95 14.85
N ASP A 100 -7.45 -19.10 14.76
CA ASP A 100 -8.08 -20.09 13.88
C ASP A 100 -7.81 -19.76 12.41
N ILE A 101 -7.79 -18.47 12.04
CA ILE A 101 -7.44 -17.98 10.71
C ILE A 101 -5.93 -18.17 10.47
N ALA A 102 -5.08 -17.78 11.43
CA ALA A 102 -3.63 -17.96 11.31
C ALA A 102 -3.22 -19.44 11.20
N GLY A 103 -4.01 -20.34 11.77
CA GLY A 103 -3.82 -21.80 11.70
C GLY A 103 -4.20 -22.40 10.34
N ASP A 104 -5.03 -21.72 9.55
CA ASP A 104 -5.53 -22.25 8.28
C ASP A 104 -4.41 -22.30 7.23
N PRO A 105 -4.08 -23.49 6.67
CA PRO A 105 -3.12 -23.58 5.57
C PRO A 105 -3.49 -22.75 4.34
N MET A 106 -4.77 -22.51 4.09
CA MET A 106 -5.26 -21.75 2.94
C MET A 106 -5.08 -20.23 3.08
N LEU A 107 -4.76 -19.73 4.29
CA LEU A 107 -4.64 -18.28 4.53
C LEU A 107 -3.69 -17.59 3.55
N THR A 108 -2.59 -18.22 3.17
CA THR A 108 -1.61 -17.59 2.27
C THR A 108 -2.16 -17.40 0.86
N GLU A 109 -2.91 -18.37 0.35
CA GLU A 109 -3.56 -18.28 -0.97
C GLU A 109 -4.71 -17.28 -0.94
N VAL A 110 -5.54 -17.34 0.12
CA VAL A 110 -6.65 -16.41 0.32
C VAL A 110 -6.16 -14.97 0.47
N ALA A 111 -5.13 -14.73 1.27
CA ALA A 111 -4.57 -13.39 1.44
C ALA A 111 -3.95 -12.83 0.15
N TRP A 112 -3.37 -13.68 -0.70
CA TRP A 112 -2.94 -13.27 -2.03
C TRP A 112 -4.12 -12.89 -2.92
N SER A 113 -5.23 -13.67 -2.88
CA SER A 113 -6.44 -13.35 -3.65
C SER A 113 -7.05 -12.02 -3.24
N TRP A 114 -7.00 -11.63 -1.95
CA TRP A 114 -7.48 -10.32 -1.51
C TRP A 114 -6.83 -9.15 -2.29
N LEU A 115 -5.52 -9.22 -2.53
CA LEU A 115 -4.82 -8.18 -3.31
C LEU A 115 -5.28 -8.18 -4.77
N VAL A 116 -5.32 -9.36 -5.39
CA VAL A 116 -5.66 -9.48 -6.82
C VAL A 116 -7.11 -9.07 -7.05
N GLU A 117 -8.04 -9.53 -6.21
CA GLU A 117 -9.45 -9.17 -6.29
C GLU A 117 -9.66 -7.67 -6.06
N ALA A 118 -9.03 -7.07 -5.04
CA ALA A 118 -9.12 -5.64 -4.79
C ALA A 118 -8.61 -4.80 -5.98
N LEU A 119 -7.52 -5.21 -6.62
CA LEU A 119 -7.03 -4.53 -7.83
C LEU A 119 -8.06 -4.59 -8.98
N TYR A 120 -8.73 -5.72 -9.17
CA TYR A 120 -9.82 -5.84 -10.17
C TYR A 120 -11.06 -5.03 -9.78
N ASP A 121 -11.46 -5.06 -8.51
CA ASP A 121 -12.66 -4.36 -8.02
C ASP A 121 -12.54 -2.83 -8.15
N HIS A 122 -11.32 -2.31 -8.08
CA HIS A 122 -11.02 -0.88 -8.31
C HIS A 122 -10.66 -0.55 -9.77
N ASP A 123 -10.82 -1.47 -10.74
CA ASP A 123 -10.39 -1.29 -12.13
C ASP A 123 -8.90 -0.88 -12.26
N ALA A 124 -8.10 -1.18 -11.26
CA ALA A 124 -6.66 -0.93 -11.22
C ALA A 124 -5.94 -1.92 -12.13
N ARG A 125 -5.74 -1.54 -13.40
CA ARG A 125 -5.09 -2.41 -14.39
C ARG A 125 -3.61 -2.56 -14.12
N PHE A 126 -3.11 -3.80 -14.14
CA PHE A 126 -1.74 -4.14 -13.78
C PHE A 126 -1.25 -5.37 -14.53
N HIS A 127 0.07 -5.54 -14.50
CA HIS A 127 0.76 -6.76 -14.97
C HIS A 127 2.03 -7.00 -14.15
N ALA A 128 2.73 -8.11 -14.44
CA ALA A 128 3.99 -8.50 -13.80
C ALA A 128 3.93 -8.49 -12.27
N GLU A 129 2.79 -8.91 -11.72
CA GLU A 129 2.60 -9.02 -10.28
C GLU A 129 3.42 -10.17 -9.70
N SER A 130 3.98 -9.93 -8.52
CA SER A 130 4.76 -10.92 -7.77
C SER A 130 4.74 -10.60 -6.29
N GLY A 131 4.91 -11.61 -5.46
CA GLY A 131 4.94 -11.37 -4.03
C GLY A 131 5.12 -12.61 -3.18
N THR A 132 5.04 -12.39 -1.87
CA THR A 132 5.05 -13.42 -0.85
C THR A 132 4.00 -13.12 0.19
N VAL A 133 3.36 -14.17 0.70
CA VAL A 133 2.48 -14.09 1.86
C VAL A 133 3.09 -14.94 2.96
N THR A 134 3.24 -14.33 4.13
CA THR A 134 3.74 -15.00 5.33
C THR A 134 2.64 -15.03 6.38
N ARG A 135 2.39 -16.18 6.95
CA ARG A 135 1.56 -16.34 8.16
C ARG A 135 2.42 -16.74 9.33
N THR A 136 2.13 -16.20 10.49
CA THR A 136 2.85 -16.50 11.72
C THR A 136 1.85 -16.87 12.81
N SER A 137 2.17 -17.90 13.58
CA SER A 137 1.44 -18.26 14.78
C SER A 137 2.41 -18.25 15.95
N SER A 138 2.11 -17.49 17.00
CA SER A 138 2.96 -17.30 18.16
C SER A 138 2.23 -17.73 19.43
N GLN A 139 2.86 -18.53 20.26
CA GLN A 139 2.35 -18.93 21.56
C GLN A 139 3.38 -18.65 22.64
N ALA A 140 2.94 -18.02 23.74
CA ALA A 140 3.78 -17.71 24.88
C ALA A 140 3.83 -18.88 25.87
N PHE A 141 4.97 -19.04 26.55
CA PHE A 141 5.21 -20.07 27.56
C PHE A 141 5.97 -19.50 28.76
N GLY A 142 5.95 -20.25 29.85
CA GLY A 142 6.73 -19.92 31.08
C GLY A 142 6.20 -18.63 31.73
N ALA A 143 7.11 -17.72 32.09
CA ALA A 143 6.77 -16.48 32.82
C ALA A 143 5.85 -15.52 32.05
N ILE A 144 5.69 -15.73 30.75
CA ILE A 144 4.79 -14.94 29.89
C ILE A 144 3.64 -15.79 29.31
N GLY A 145 3.41 -16.98 29.86
CA GLY A 145 2.45 -17.96 29.37
C GLY A 145 0.98 -17.49 29.42
N ASP A 146 0.68 -16.46 30.20
CA ASP A 146 -0.65 -15.85 30.30
C ASP A 146 -0.99 -14.94 29.11
N ARG A 147 -0.02 -14.66 28.21
CA ARG A 147 -0.28 -13.89 26.98
C ARG A 147 -1.09 -14.75 26.02
N SER A 148 -2.15 -14.16 25.47
CA SER A 148 -2.95 -14.82 24.44
C SER A 148 -2.08 -15.19 23.24
N PRO A 149 -2.32 -16.35 22.62
CA PRO A 149 -1.72 -16.68 21.34
C PRO A 149 -2.03 -15.61 20.29
N GLN A 150 -1.11 -15.34 19.39
CA GLN A 150 -1.24 -14.32 18.34
C GLN A 150 -0.98 -14.92 16.97
N GLY A 151 -1.81 -14.55 16.02
CA GLY A 151 -1.62 -14.84 14.61
C GLY A 151 -1.36 -13.56 13.83
N ASP A 152 -0.43 -13.59 12.88
CA ASP A 152 -0.17 -12.48 11.97
C ASP A 152 -0.21 -12.95 10.53
N VAL A 153 -0.65 -12.08 9.63
CA VAL A 153 -0.50 -12.22 8.19
C VAL A 153 0.30 -11.03 7.65
N GLU A 154 1.19 -11.30 6.71
CA GLU A 154 2.02 -10.31 6.05
C GLU A 154 2.02 -10.57 4.54
N ILE A 155 1.71 -9.55 3.74
CA ILE A 155 1.72 -9.59 2.28
C ILE A 155 2.80 -8.62 1.80
N ARG A 156 3.75 -9.12 1.03
CA ARG A 156 4.71 -8.31 0.28
C ARG A 156 4.44 -8.52 -1.19
N ALA A 157 4.10 -7.49 -1.91
CA ALA A 157 3.76 -7.58 -3.30
C ALA A 157 4.37 -6.44 -4.11
N SER A 158 4.58 -6.68 -5.40
CA SER A 158 4.93 -5.65 -6.34
C SER A 158 4.30 -5.94 -7.69
N TRP A 159 3.91 -4.90 -8.40
CA TRP A 159 3.30 -5.00 -9.73
C TRP A 159 3.57 -3.73 -10.54
N THR A 160 3.34 -3.82 -11.83
CA THR A 160 3.45 -2.69 -12.75
C THR A 160 2.05 -2.20 -13.10
N PRO A 161 1.70 -0.93 -12.79
CA PRO A 161 0.41 -0.36 -13.17
C PRO A 161 0.38 -0.04 -14.66
N ASP A 162 -0.77 -0.23 -15.30
CA ASP A 162 -1.02 0.16 -16.69
C ASP A 162 -1.51 1.62 -16.73
N GLY A 163 -0.58 2.57 -16.71
CA GLY A 163 -0.88 3.99 -16.78
C GLY A 163 -0.50 4.76 -15.50
N ASP A 164 -1.03 5.97 -15.37
CA ASP A 164 -0.72 6.92 -14.29
C ASP A 164 -1.88 7.16 -13.31
N ASP A 165 -2.97 6.40 -13.43
CA ASP A 165 -4.03 6.37 -12.41
C ASP A 165 -3.64 5.45 -11.25
N ILE A 166 -2.81 5.96 -10.37
CA ILE A 166 -2.29 5.23 -9.22
C ILE A 166 -3.26 5.26 -8.04
N GLY A 167 -4.23 6.17 -8.05
CA GLY A 167 -5.26 6.27 -7.01
C GLY A 167 -6.02 4.96 -6.81
N ALA A 168 -6.48 4.32 -7.90
CA ALA A 168 -7.15 3.03 -7.87
C ALA A 168 -6.29 1.92 -7.21
N HIS A 169 -4.98 1.94 -7.44
CA HIS A 169 -4.06 0.99 -6.80
C HIS A 169 -3.87 1.26 -5.29
N VAL A 170 -3.91 2.52 -4.87
CA VAL A 170 -3.87 2.89 -3.44
C VAL A 170 -5.15 2.48 -2.75
N GLU A 171 -6.32 2.66 -3.38
CA GLU A 171 -7.62 2.22 -2.87
C GLU A 171 -7.65 0.69 -2.70
N ALA A 172 -7.23 -0.05 -3.71
CA ALA A 172 -7.13 -1.51 -3.66
C ALA A 172 -6.21 -1.99 -2.52
N TRP A 173 -5.03 -1.37 -2.38
CA TRP A 173 -4.12 -1.71 -1.28
C TRP A 173 -4.70 -1.37 0.10
N ALA A 174 -5.42 -0.26 0.22
CA ALA A 174 -6.10 0.10 1.46
C ALA A 174 -7.21 -0.90 1.83
N ASP A 175 -7.93 -1.43 0.84
CA ASP A 175 -8.93 -2.48 1.06
C ASP A 175 -8.29 -3.77 1.57
N VAL A 176 -7.11 -4.15 1.06
CA VAL A 176 -6.36 -5.29 1.62
C VAL A 176 -6.04 -5.08 3.11
N LEU A 177 -5.61 -3.87 3.50
CA LEU A 177 -5.36 -3.55 4.91
C LEU A 177 -6.62 -3.68 5.76
N THR A 178 -7.78 -3.22 5.26
CA THR A 178 -9.05 -3.34 5.98
C THR A 178 -9.52 -4.79 6.10
N GLN A 179 -9.28 -5.62 5.09
CA GLN A 179 -9.57 -7.06 5.15
C GLN A 179 -8.68 -7.76 6.19
N ILE A 180 -7.38 -7.46 6.22
CA ILE A 180 -6.46 -7.97 7.25
C ILE A 180 -6.94 -7.56 8.65
N ALA A 181 -7.44 -6.33 8.81
CA ALA A 181 -8.00 -5.82 10.06
C ALA A 181 -9.38 -6.44 10.42
N GLY A 182 -9.91 -7.36 9.61
CA GLY A 182 -11.19 -8.03 9.84
C GLY A 182 -12.42 -7.19 9.49
N LEU A 183 -12.27 -6.08 8.77
CA LEU A 183 -13.40 -5.30 8.31
C LEU A 183 -14.04 -5.96 7.07
N PRO A 184 -15.37 -6.02 6.98
CA PRO A 184 -16.03 -6.51 5.79
C PRO A 184 -15.80 -5.59 4.59
N PRO A 185 -15.76 -6.12 3.35
CA PRO A 185 -15.70 -5.28 2.16
C PRO A 185 -16.89 -4.33 2.11
N LEU A 186 -16.69 -3.11 1.61
CA LEU A 186 -17.80 -2.17 1.40
C LEU A 186 -18.67 -2.66 0.23
N PRO A 187 -20.00 -2.63 0.37
CA PRO A 187 -20.88 -2.90 -0.77
C PRO A 187 -20.61 -1.89 -1.89
N ALA A 188 -20.62 -2.36 -3.14
CA ALA A 188 -20.46 -1.50 -4.31
C ALA A 188 -21.45 -0.34 -4.28
N GLY A 189 -20.96 0.89 -4.43
CA GLY A 189 -21.78 2.13 -4.45
C GLY A 189 -22.00 2.79 -3.08
N VAL A 190 -21.41 2.31 -2.00
CA VAL A 190 -21.41 2.98 -0.69
C VAL A 190 -20.16 3.83 -0.55
N ALA A 191 -20.28 5.15 -0.73
CA ALA A 191 -19.22 6.08 -0.38
C ALA A 191 -19.24 6.37 1.13
N THR A 192 -18.09 6.30 1.78
CA THR A 192 -17.94 6.74 3.16
C THR A 192 -18.11 8.26 3.22
N LEU A 193 -19.07 8.73 4.02
CA LEU A 193 -19.23 10.17 4.26
C LEU A 193 -18.06 10.65 5.14
N SER A 194 -17.10 11.35 4.54
CA SER A 194 -16.06 12.05 5.30
C SER A 194 -16.71 13.16 6.14
N THR A 195 -16.74 12.96 7.44
CA THR A 195 -17.21 13.97 8.40
C THR A 195 -16.11 15.04 8.53
N THR A 196 -16.08 16.00 7.62
CA THR A 196 -15.25 17.21 7.78
C THR A 196 -15.83 18.00 8.95
N ARG A 197 -15.23 17.86 10.14
CA ARG A 197 -15.51 18.72 11.27
C ARG A 197 -14.99 20.12 10.97
N ARG A 198 -15.87 21.04 10.54
CA ARG A 198 -15.56 22.48 10.53
C ARG A 198 -15.26 22.91 11.97
N ARG A 199 -14.07 23.40 12.21
CA ARG A 199 -13.76 24.35 13.30
C ARG A 199 -13.87 25.75 12.79
#